data_b9fb5de2714a405056d579e0c9087b49
#
_entry.id   b9fb5de2714a405056d579e0c9087b49
#
_cell.length_a   1.000
_cell.length_b   1.000
_cell.length_c   1.000
_cell.angle_alpha   90.00
_cell.angle_beta   90.00
_cell.angle_gamma   90.00
#
_symmetry.space_group_name_H-M   'P 1'
#
loop_
_entity.id
_entity.type
_entity.pdbx_description
1 polymer ?
#
loop_
_entity_poly.entity_id
_entity_poly.type
_entity_poly.pdbx_seq_one_letter_code
_entity_poly.pdbx_strand_id
1 'polypeptide(L)'
;MTEPEKILNEPVARPKRPLSLGAGAIVVHDNKVLLVRNRYGVTKGRYLLPAGRVKAGELPDQAAARETVEETNLHVEIEGLLGVRLWVMDDGEHNYFFMYKAHLISPLSELLPNLAEVDDARFFSREEMDALGPNETWSGAIAIAYKGLDSEAVTWPNHAHLSDSSGVENAERWRIWL
;
A
#
# COMPACT_ATOMS: atom_id res chain seq x y z
N MET A 1 -12.33 40.72 -47.83
CA MET A 1 -13.01 39.70 -47.02
C MET A 1 -11.93 38.72 -46.59
N THR A 2 -11.46 38.86 -45.38
CA THR A 2 -10.46 37.98 -44.78
C THR A 2 -11.17 36.79 -44.18
N GLU A 3 -10.72 35.57 -44.57
CA GLU A 3 -11.21 34.31 -43.98
C GLU A 3 -10.96 34.29 -42.46
N PRO A 4 -11.90 33.74 -41.66
CA PRO A 4 -11.66 33.59 -40.24
C PRO A 4 -10.60 32.49 -40.00
N GLU A 5 -9.55 32.85 -39.28
CA GLU A 5 -8.52 31.95 -38.79
C GLU A 5 -9.16 30.78 -38.03
N LYS A 6 -9.01 29.57 -38.60
CA LYS A 6 -9.40 28.32 -37.96
C LYS A 6 -8.46 28.05 -36.81
N ILE A 7 -8.83 28.48 -35.59
CA ILE A 7 -8.14 28.09 -34.37
C ILE A 7 -8.27 26.57 -34.25
N LEU A 8 -7.27 25.85 -34.74
CA LEU A 8 -7.10 24.43 -34.54
C LEU A 8 -6.81 24.22 -33.04
N ASN A 9 -7.86 23.87 -32.29
CA ASN A 9 -7.71 23.29 -30.96
C ASN A 9 -7.13 21.89 -31.10
N GLU A 10 -5.84 21.80 -31.45
CA GLU A 10 -5.12 20.56 -31.27
C GLU A 10 -4.96 20.31 -29.77
N PRO A 11 -5.36 19.13 -29.26
CA PRO A 11 -5.15 18.82 -27.85
C PRO A 11 -3.64 18.86 -27.59
N VAL A 12 -3.22 19.83 -26.79
CA VAL A 12 -1.83 19.91 -26.32
C VAL A 12 -1.54 18.60 -25.61
N ALA A 13 -0.67 17.77 -26.22
CA ALA A 13 -0.22 16.53 -25.62
C ALA A 13 0.43 16.87 -24.27
N ARG A 14 -0.27 16.63 -23.19
CA ARG A 14 0.30 16.78 -21.84
C ARG A 14 1.43 15.77 -21.69
N PRO A 15 2.63 16.21 -21.28
CA PRO A 15 3.70 15.27 -21.02
C PRO A 15 3.19 14.22 -20.02
N LYS A 16 3.38 12.95 -20.34
CA LYS A 16 3.08 11.86 -19.41
C LYS A 16 3.98 12.06 -18.19
N ARG A 17 3.40 12.45 -17.08
CA ARG A 17 4.11 12.44 -15.79
C ARG A 17 4.05 11.00 -15.30
N PRO A 18 5.18 10.31 -15.19
CA PRO A 18 5.19 8.96 -14.69
C PRO A 18 4.63 8.95 -13.27
N LEU A 19 3.67 8.06 -13.05
CA LEU A 19 2.98 7.88 -11.77
C LEU A 19 2.94 6.40 -11.47
N SER A 20 3.38 6.01 -10.28
CA SER A 20 3.17 4.67 -9.76
C SER A 20 2.40 4.68 -8.45
N LEU A 21 1.61 3.64 -8.27
CA LEU A 21 0.86 3.40 -7.05
C LEU A 21 1.37 2.11 -6.41
N GLY A 22 1.66 2.19 -5.11
CA GLY A 22 1.97 1.04 -4.28
C GLY A 22 1.05 1.01 -3.07
N ALA A 23 0.90 -0.16 -2.49
CA ALA A 23 0.15 -0.33 -1.25
C ALA A 23 0.77 -1.43 -0.39
N GLY A 24 0.64 -1.29 0.92
CA GLY A 24 1.11 -2.28 1.89
C GLY A 24 0.21 -2.33 3.12
N ALA A 25 0.22 -3.48 3.76
CA ALA A 25 -0.55 -3.74 4.97
C ALA A 25 0.35 -3.70 6.22
N ILE A 26 -0.11 -2.99 7.24
CA ILE A 26 0.43 -3.06 8.59
C ILE A 26 -0.44 -4.06 9.35
N VAL A 27 -0.05 -5.33 9.29
CA VAL A 27 -0.78 -6.42 9.93
C VAL A 27 -0.37 -6.51 11.38
N VAL A 28 -1.30 -6.20 12.28
CA VAL A 28 -1.09 -6.26 13.72
C VAL A 28 -1.74 -7.52 14.30
N HIS A 29 -0.96 -8.28 15.05
CA HIS A 29 -1.43 -9.46 15.78
C HIS A 29 -0.65 -9.61 17.09
N ASP A 30 -1.34 -9.77 18.21
CA ASP A 30 -0.75 -9.90 19.56
C ASP A 30 0.31 -8.83 19.87
N ASN A 31 0.00 -7.57 19.57
CA ASN A 31 0.91 -6.42 19.75
C ASN A 31 2.25 -6.53 18.98
N LYS A 32 2.25 -7.26 17.89
CA LYS A 32 3.37 -7.42 16.96
C LYS A 32 2.95 -7.04 15.55
N VAL A 33 3.90 -6.66 14.72
CA VAL A 33 3.70 -6.30 13.31
C VAL A 33 4.38 -7.30 12.39
N LEU A 34 3.67 -7.74 11.37
CA LEU A 34 4.20 -8.60 10.32
C LEU A 34 5.18 -7.80 9.45
N LEU A 35 6.42 -8.29 9.37
CA LEU A 35 7.41 -7.80 8.42
C LEU A 35 7.90 -8.95 7.54
N VAL A 36 8.25 -8.61 6.31
CA VAL A 36 8.84 -9.51 5.32
C VAL A 36 10.23 -9.03 4.93
N ARG A 37 11.17 -9.94 4.70
CA ARG A 37 12.51 -9.60 4.26
C ARG A 37 12.63 -9.76 2.76
N ASN A 38 12.79 -8.65 2.06
CA ASN A 38 12.84 -8.61 0.60
C ASN A 38 14.04 -9.36 0.03
N ARG A 39 13.80 -10.16 -1.00
CA ARG A 39 14.83 -10.97 -1.66
C ARG A 39 15.55 -10.23 -2.77
N TYR A 40 14.96 -9.19 -3.34
CA TYR A 40 15.50 -8.47 -4.49
C TYR A 40 15.21 -6.96 -4.44
N GLY A 41 15.68 -6.23 -5.46
CA GLY A 41 15.49 -4.79 -5.57
C GLY A 41 16.38 -3.98 -4.63
N VAL A 42 16.08 -2.69 -4.53
CA VAL A 42 16.84 -1.74 -3.68
C VAL A 42 16.69 -2.00 -2.18
N THR A 43 15.69 -2.78 -1.81
CA THR A 43 15.37 -3.15 -0.42
C THR A 43 15.79 -4.59 -0.08
N LYS A 44 16.58 -5.24 -0.94
CA LYS A 44 17.04 -6.60 -0.73
C LYS A 44 17.69 -6.78 0.66
N GLY A 45 17.28 -7.84 1.36
CA GLY A 45 17.78 -8.19 2.69
C GLY A 45 17.20 -7.37 3.83
N ARG A 46 16.28 -6.45 3.55
CA ARG A 46 15.64 -5.59 4.55
C ARG A 46 14.23 -6.05 4.88
N TYR A 47 13.89 -5.95 6.16
CA TYR A 47 12.53 -6.13 6.64
C TYR A 47 11.71 -4.88 6.39
N LEU A 48 10.57 -5.07 5.73
CA LEU A 48 9.58 -4.06 5.42
C LEU A 48 8.18 -4.62 5.66
N LEU A 49 7.17 -3.79 5.54
CA LEU A 49 5.78 -4.25 5.48
C LEU A 49 5.55 -5.09 4.22
N PRO A 50 4.68 -6.11 4.26
CA PRO A 50 4.20 -6.77 3.04
C PRO A 50 3.55 -5.73 2.13
N ALA A 51 4.01 -5.66 0.87
CA ALA A 51 3.63 -4.57 0.00
C ALA A 51 4.06 -4.76 -1.46
N GLY A 52 3.29 -4.16 -2.37
CA GLY A 52 3.65 -4.15 -3.77
C GLY A 52 2.93 -3.10 -4.60
N ARG A 53 2.96 -3.27 -5.91
CA ARG A 53 2.32 -2.35 -6.85
C ARG A 53 0.83 -2.62 -6.95
N VAL A 54 0.05 -1.54 -7.04
CA VAL A 54 -1.37 -1.62 -7.38
C VAL A 54 -1.51 -2.00 -8.86
N LYS A 55 -2.21 -3.10 -9.15
CA LYS A 55 -2.44 -3.59 -10.51
C LYS A 55 -3.55 -2.78 -11.20
N ALA A 56 -3.59 -2.82 -12.52
CA ALA A 56 -4.66 -2.16 -13.27
C ALA A 56 -6.03 -2.73 -12.91
N GLY A 57 -6.97 -1.84 -12.55
CA GLY A 57 -8.32 -2.21 -12.12
C GLY A 57 -8.44 -2.63 -10.65
N GLU A 58 -7.34 -2.62 -9.90
CA GLU A 58 -7.29 -2.93 -8.49
C GLU A 58 -7.35 -1.65 -7.64
N LEU A 59 -7.98 -1.72 -6.48
CA LEU A 59 -7.91 -0.64 -5.49
C LEU A 59 -6.70 -0.85 -4.58
N PRO A 60 -6.12 0.23 -4.00
CA PRO A 60 -4.93 0.11 -3.14
C PRO A 60 -5.12 -0.78 -1.90
N ASP A 61 -6.31 -0.79 -1.28
CA ASP A 61 -6.64 -1.69 -0.17
C ASP A 61 -6.64 -3.17 -0.60
N GLN A 62 -7.18 -3.46 -1.79
CA GLN A 62 -7.15 -4.80 -2.37
C GLN A 62 -5.71 -5.24 -2.68
N ALA A 63 -4.88 -4.32 -3.20
CA ALA A 63 -3.47 -4.58 -3.44
C ALA A 63 -2.72 -4.92 -2.14
N ALA A 64 -2.94 -4.16 -1.07
CA ALA A 64 -2.30 -4.41 0.23
C ALA A 64 -2.67 -5.80 0.80
N ALA A 65 -3.94 -6.18 0.72
CA ALA A 65 -4.37 -7.51 1.14
C ALA A 65 -3.79 -8.62 0.26
N ARG A 66 -3.81 -8.46 -1.07
CA ARG A 66 -3.25 -9.42 -2.03
C ARG A 66 -1.75 -9.63 -1.83
N GLU A 67 -0.96 -8.54 -1.73
CA GLU A 67 0.49 -8.63 -1.50
C GLU A 67 0.81 -9.36 -0.19
N THR A 68 0.01 -9.12 0.87
CA THR A 68 0.18 -9.89 2.11
C THR A 68 0.00 -11.39 1.88
N VAL A 69 -1.02 -11.80 1.12
CA VAL A 69 -1.22 -13.21 0.78
C VAL A 69 -0.09 -13.74 -0.12
N GLU A 70 0.29 -12.98 -1.17
CA GLU A 70 1.32 -13.39 -2.12
C GLU A 70 2.68 -13.60 -1.43
N GLU A 71 3.06 -12.73 -0.47
CA GLU A 71 4.35 -12.80 0.21
C GLU A 71 4.38 -13.73 1.43
N THR A 72 3.24 -13.94 2.11
CA THR A 72 3.21 -14.60 3.43
C THR A 72 2.20 -15.74 3.58
N ASN A 73 1.33 -15.97 2.59
CA ASN A 73 0.20 -16.91 2.66
C ASN A 73 -0.85 -16.58 3.74
N LEU A 74 -0.74 -15.41 4.40
CA LEU A 74 -1.70 -14.98 5.42
C LEU A 74 -2.81 -14.13 4.79
N HIS A 75 -4.06 -14.47 5.14
CA HIS A 75 -5.22 -13.66 4.78
C HIS A 75 -5.49 -12.61 5.85
N VAL A 76 -5.78 -11.40 5.40
CA VAL A 76 -6.02 -10.24 6.26
C VAL A 76 -7.28 -9.50 5.84
N GLU A 77 -7.90 -8.85 6.80
CA GLU A 77 -8.97 -7.88 6.56
C GLU A 77 -8.44 -6.46 6.80
N ILE A 78 -8.66 -5.58 5.84
CA ILE A 78 -8.25 -4.18 5.92
C ILE A 78 -9.19 -3.42 6.86
N GLU A 79 -8.64 -2.84 7.92
CA GLU A 79 -9.40 -2.02 8.87
C GLU A 79 -9.57 -0.58 8.38
N GLY A 80 -8.53 -0.01 7.75
CA GLY A 80 -8.58 1.36 7.26
C GLY A 80 -7.23 1.91 6.84
N LEU A 81 -7.24 3.13 6.31
CA LEU A 81 -6.05 3.84 5.86
C LEU A 81 -5.32 4.46 7.06
N LEU A 82 -4.01 4.21 7.19
CA LEU A 82 -3.14 4.88 8.18
C LEU A 82 -2.40 6.07 7.62
N GLY A 83 -2.15 6.08 6.32
CA GLY A 83 -1.48 7.19 5.68
C GLY A 83 -1.10 6.94 4.23
N VAL A 84 -0.62 7.99 3.60
CA VAL A 84 -0.10 7.95 2.23
C VAL A 84 1.29 8.58 2.23
N ARG A 85 2.26 7.87 1.67
CA ARG A 85 3.59 8.41 1.41
C ARG A 85 3.67 8.85 -0.04
N LEU A 86 4.16 10.05 -0.26
CA LEU A 86 4.55 10.54 -1.59
C LEU A 86 6.07 10.58 -1.68
N TRP A 87 6.60 10.03 -2.77
CA TRP A 87 8.01 10.13 -3.11
C TRP A 87 8.16 10.53 -4.57
N VAL A 88 9.02 11.52 -4.84
CA VAL A 88 9.45 11.86 -6.19
C VAL A 88 10.78 11.16 -6.41
N MET A 89 10.82 10.23 -7.34
CA MET A 89 12.01 9.44 -7.66
C MET A 89 13.00 10.28 -8.50
N ASP A 90 14.25 9.85 -8.62
CA ASP A 90 15.31 10.60 -9.32
C ASP A 90 15.02 10.82 -10.81
N ASP A 91 14.24 9.94 -11.43
CA ASP A 91 13.76 10.04 -12.82
C ASP A 91 12.51 10.94 -12.98
N GLY A 92 12.03 11.52 -11.88
CA GLY A 92 10.84 12.38 -11.84
C GLY A 92 9.51 11.62 -11.71
N GLU A 93 9.54 10.30 -11.53
CA GLU A 93 8.33 9.52 -11.23
C GLU A 93 7.77 9.89 -9.84
N HIS A 94 6.46 10.10 -9.77
CA HIS A 94 5.75 10.29 -8.51
C HIS A 94 5.22 8.93 -8.03
N ASN A 95 5.76 8.45 -6.92
CA ASN A 95 5.28 7.23 -6.28
C ASN A 95 4.37 7.57 -5.09
N TYR A 96 3.11 7.17 -5.17
CA TYR A 96 2.16 7.21 -4.07
C TYR A 96 2.09 5.83 -3.44
N PHE A 97 2.28 5.75 -2.14
CA PHE A 97 2.25 4.50 -1.40
C PHE A 97 1.23 4.59 -0.27
N PHE A 98 0.20 3.75 -0.37
CA PHE A 98 -0.90 3.68 0.57
C PHE A 98 -0.60 2.65 1.66
N MET A 99 -0.78 3.04 2.92
CA MET A 99 -0.49 2.21 4.08
C MET A 99 -1.78 1.93 4.83
N TYR A 100 -2.16 0.66 4.89
CA TYR A 100 -3.40 0.22 5.53
C TYR A 100 -3.12 -0.56 6.78
N LYS A 101 -3.88 -0.28 7.86
CA LYS A 101 -3.96 -1.17 9.00
C LYS A 101 -4.82 -2.37 8.64
N ALA A 102 -4.39 -3.54 9.08
CA ALA A 102 -5.09 -4.79 8.83
C ALA A 102 -4.95 -5.72 10.05
N HIS A 103 -5.93 -6.58 10.22
CA HIS A 103 -5.84 -7.70 11.16
C HIS A 103 -5.85 -9.04 10.44
N LEU A 104 -5.27 -10.03 11.12
CA LEU A 104 -5.18 -11.39 10.61
C LEU A 104 -6.53 -12.09 10.70
N ILE A 105 -6.98 -12.71 9.59
CA ILE A 105 -8.20 -13.54 9.55
C ILE A 105 -7.91 -15.02 9.31
N SER A 106 -6.72 -15.38 8.80
CA SER A 106 -6.26 -16.77 8.74
C SER A 106 -5.53 -17.18 10.01
N PRO A 107 -5.43 -18.50 10.31
CA PRO A 107 -4.59 -18.98 11.40
C PRO A 107 -3.11 -18.58 11.20
N LEU A 108 -2.45 -18.14 12.27
CA LEU A 108 -1.02 -17.79 12.22
C LEU A 108 -0.14 -18.97 11.76
N SER A 109 -0.59 -20.20 11.99
CA SER A 109 0.10 -21.42 11.54
C SER A 109 0.19 -21.57 10.01
N GLU A 110 -0.56 -20.75 9.25
CA GLU A 110 -0.50 -20.70 7.79
C GLU A 110 0.60 -19.79 7.27
N LEU A 111 1.32 -19.08 8.14
CA LEU A 111 2.44 -18.24 7.74
C LEU A 111 3.48 -19.04 6.99
N LEU A 112 3.63 -18.76 5.71
CA LEU A 112 4.55 -19.41 4.80
C LEU A 112 5.13 -18.38 3.83
N PRO A 113 6.39 -17.94 4.04
CA PRO A 113 7.04 -16.98 3.16
C PRO A 113 7.14 -17.50 1.72
N ASN A 114 6.74 -16.69 0.76
CA ASN A 114 6.96 -16.98 -0.65
C ASN A 114 8.42 -16.73 -1.03
N LEU A 115 9.23 -17.77 -1.04
CA LEU A 115 10.66 -17.68 -1.29
C LEU A 115 11.05 -17.21 -2.71
N ALA A 116 10.08 -17.00 -3.62
CA ALA A 116 10.32 -16.31 -4.87
C ALA A 116 10.46 -14.79 -4.68
N GLU A 117 9.82 -14.24 -3.64
CA GLU A 117 9.72 -12.80 -3.42
C GLU A 117 10.41 -12.33 -2.14
N VAL A 118 10.27 -13.09 -1.05
CA VAL A 118 10.82 -12.76 0.27
C VAL A 118 11.67 -13.91 0.83
N ASP A 119 12.67 -13.58 1.64
CA ASP A 119 13.55 -14.58 2.28
C ASP A 119 13.02 -15.01 3.66
N ASP A 120 12.21 -14.18 4.29
CA ASP A 120 11.66 -14.40 5.63
C ASP A 120 10.36 -13.58 5.79
N ALA A 121 9.46 -14.07 6.65
CA ALA A 121 8.27 -13.35 7.09
C ALA A 121 7.97 -13.74 8.54
N ARG A 122 7.85 -12.75 9.43
CA ARG A 122 7.51 -12.99 10.83
C ARG A 122 6.93 -11.77 11.51
N PHE A 123 6.29 -11.97 12.65
CA PHE A 123 5.79 -10.91 13.50
C PHE A 123 6.88 -10.42 14.46
N PHE A 124 7.06 -9.10 14.49
CA PHE A 124 8.04 -8.41 15.33
C PHE A 124 7.36 -7.63 16.44
N SER A 125 7.85 -7.77 17.68
CA SER A 125 7.50 -6.85 18.75
C SER A 125 8.22 -5.50 18.55
N ARG A 126 7.85 -4.51 19.34
CA ARG A 126 8.52 -3.20 19.33
C ARG A 126 10.02 -3.34 19.62
N GLU A 127 10.37 -4.12 20.62
CA GLU A 127 11.78 -4.36 21.03
C GLU A 127 12.55 -5.08 19.93
N GLU A 128 11.93 -6.04 19.25
CA GLU A 128 12.54 -6.74 18.11
C GLU A 128 12.76 -5.80 16.92
N MET A 129 11.84 -4.87 16.67
CA MET A 129 12.00 -3.85 15.64
C MET A 129 13.07 -2.82 15.98
N ASP A 130 13.16 -2.39 17.26
CA ASP A 130 14.22 -1.48 17.75
C ASP A 130 15.61 -2.07 17.63
N ALA A 131 15.72 -3.40 17.73
CA ALA A 131 16.98 -4.12 17.60
C ALA A 131 17.47 -4.29 16.15
N LEU A 132 16.63 -4.01 15.15
CA LEU A 132 17.00 -4.08 13.73
C LEU A 132 17.99 -2.96 13.37
N GLY A 133 19.10 -3.36 12.78
CA GLY A 133 20.13 -2.43 12.30
C GLY A 133 19.72 -1.70 10.99
N PRO A 134 20.45 -0.64 10.61
CA PRO A 134 20.16 0.16 9.42
C PRO A 134 20.30 -0.61 8.11
N ASN A 135 21.00 -1.77 8.13
CA ASN A 135 21.09 -2.67 6.98
C ASN A 135 19.98 -3.72 6.94
N GLU A 136 19.26 -3.91 8.06
CA GLU A 136 18.20 -4.91 8.20
C GLU A 136 16.81 -4.34 7.98
N THR A 137 16.65 -3.02 8.08
CA THR A 137 15.39 -2.33 7.81
C THR A 137 15.64 -0.90 7.36
N TRP A 138 14.56 -0.24 6.96
CA TRP A 138 14.52 1.18 6.70
C TRP A 138 13.76 1.89 7.82
N SER A 139 14.33 2.96 8.37
CA SER A 139 13.73 3.69 9.50
C SER A 139 12.29 4.13 9.26
N GLY A 140 11.96 4.48 8.02
CA GLY A 140 10.59 4.82 7.64
C GLY A 140 9.61 3.65 7.76
N ALA A 141 10.05 2.41 7.49
CA ALA A 141 9.21 1.22 7.65
C ALA A 141 8.90 0.96 9.13
N ILE A 142 9.87 1.14 10.00
CA ILE A 142 9.69 0.99 11.45
C ILE A 142 8.76 2.06 12.02
N ALA A 143 8.91 3.33 11.59
CA ALA A 143 8.01 4.41 12.01
C ALA A 143 6.56 4.13 11.61
N ILE A 144 6.34 3.57 10.42
CA ILE A 144 5.02 3.16 9.93
C ILE A 144 4.48 1.97 10.74
N ALA A 145 5.32 0.98 11.04
CA ALA A 145 4.95 -0.16 11.87
C ALA A 145 4.48 0.28 13.27
N TYR A 146 5.20 1.21 13.90
CA TYR A 146 4.78 1.81 15.18
C TYR A 146 3.47 2.56 15.06
N LYS A 147 3.26 3.28 13.97
CA LYS A 147 1.97 3.95 13.73
C LYS A 147 0.82 2.94 13.72
N GLY A 148 1.03 1.75 13.16
CA GLY A 148 0.04 0.67 13.16
C GLY A 148 -0.26 0.12 14.56
N LEU A 149 0.76 0.04 15.44
CA LEU A 149 0.59 -0.38 16.83
C LEU A 149 -0.12 0.69 17.68
N ASP A 150 0.20 1.96 17.46
CA ASP A 150 -0.16 3.07 18.36
C ASP A 150 -1.42 3.81 17.92
N SER A 151 -1.93 3.58 16.72
CA SER A 151 -3.05 4.36 16.17
C SER A 151 -4.17 3.47 15.66
N GLU A 152 -5.38 3.99 15.77
CA GLU A 152 -6.49 3.46 15.02
C GLU A 152 -6.42 3.95 13.56
N ALA A 153 -6.83 3.09 12.64
CA ALA A 153 -6.92 3.45 11.24
C ALA A 153 -8.10 4.39 11.02
N VAL A 154 -7.97 5.27 10.03
CA VAL A 154 -9.11 6.02 9.54
C VAL A 154 -10.03 5.05 8.82
N THR A 155 -11.17 4.77 9.44
CA THR A 155 -12.19 3.89 8.88
C THR A 155 -13.28 4.72 8.24
N TRP A 156 -13.82 4.22 7.13
CA TRP A 156 -15.05 4.77 6.57
C TRP A 156 -16.23 3.96 7.08
N PRO A 157 -17.19 4.57 7.82
CA PRO A 157 -18.38 3.86 8.24
C PRO A 157 -19.26 3.55 7.02
N ASN A 158 -19.33 2.29 6.65
CA ASN A 158 -20.25 1.73 5.67
C ASN A 158 -20.64 2.62 4.48
N HIS A 159 -19.95 2.46 3.37
CA HIS A 159 -20.10 3.20 2.11
C HIS A 159 -21.46 3.08 1.42
N ALA A 160 -22.40 2.33 2.00
CA ALA A 160 -23.66 1.96 1.38
C ALA A 160 -24.59 3.14 1.01
N HIS A 161 -24.22 4.39 1.37
CA HIS A 161 -25.13 5.53 1.23
C HIS A 161 -24.57 6.76 0.54
N LEU A 162 -23.37 6.72 0.00
CA LEU A 162 -22.94 7.74 -0.94
C LEU A 162 -23.46 7.36 -2.34
N SER A 163 -24.77 7.45 -2.53
CA SER A 163 -25.33 7.58 -3.87
C SER A 163 -24.83 8.90 -4.42
N ASP A 164 -23.77 8.86 -5.20
CA ASP A 164 -23.38 10.04 -5.93
C ASP A 164 -24.47 10.34 -6.96
N SER A 165 -24.70 11.62 -7.16
CA SER A 165 -25.63 12.14 -8.18
C SER A 165 -25.17 11.85 -9.61
N SER A 166 -24.02 11.20 -9.82
CA SER A 166 -23.46 10.82 -11.12
C SER A 166 -23.94 9.46 -11.62
N GLY A 167 -24.70 8.70 -10.80
CA GLY A 167 -25.20 7.38 -11.18
C GLY A 167 -24.13 6.28 -11.28
N VAL A 168 -22.97 6.46 -10.65
CA VAL A 168 -21.94 5.42 -10.58
C VAL A 168 -22.35 4.37 -9.56
N GLU A 169 -23.04 3.32 -10.06
CA GLU A 169 -23.54 2.20 -9.24
C GLU A 169 -22.44 1.25 -8.70
N ASN A 170 -21.15 1.54 -8.88
CA ASN A 170 -20.08 0.64 -8.55
C ASN A 170 -19.25 1.13 -7.36
N ALA A 171 -19.78 1.01 -6.14
CA ALA A 171 -19.06 1.26 -4.88
C ALA A 171 -17.78 0.40 -4.74
N GLU A 172 -17.64 -0.66 -5.53
CA GLU A 172 -16.45 -1.51 -5.56
C GLU A 172 -15.24 -0.86 -6.26
N ARG A 173 -15.45 0.24 -7.00
CA ARG A 173 -14.41 0.90 -7.81
C ARG A 173 -13.79 2.13 -7.17
N TRP A 174 -14.27 2.56 -6.01
CA TRP A 174 -13.74 3.74 -5.33
C TRP A 174 -13.81 3.59 -3.81
N ARG A 175 -12.94 4.31 -3.12
CA ARG A 175 -12.89 4.41 -1.66
C ARG A 175 -12.62 5.86 -1.27
N ILE A 176 -13.28 6.29 -0.19
CA ILE A 176 -12.99 7.56 0.48
C ILE A 176 -12.61 7.21 1.92
N TRP A 177 -11.48 7.70 2.38
CA TRP A 177 -10.98 7.55 3.73
C TRP A 177 -10.90 8.95 4.37
N LEU A 178 -11.73 9.22 5.37
CA LEU A 178 -11.84 10.51 6.06
C LEU A 178 -11.43 10.39 7.53
#